data_071f2c0c1c9bdf4fbfe38e72c1b66eda
#
_entry.id   071f2c0c1c9bdf4fbfe38e72c1b66eda
#
_cell.length_a   1.000
_cell.length_b   1.000
_cell.length_c   1.000
_cell.angle_alpha   90.00
_cell.angle_beta   90.00
_cell.angle_gamma   90.00
#
_symmetry.space_group_name_H-M   'P 1'
#
loop_
_entity.id
_entity.type
_entity.pdbx_description
1 polymer ?
#
loop_
_entity_poly.entity_id
_entity_poly.type
_entity_poly.pdbx_seq_one_letter_code
_entity_poly.pdbx_strand_id
1 'polypeptide(L)'
;MPPFARRDELGAPEPATSMPALSPQQKKPRSAAVTPRASRVHVDDPPATGRGSRRSERPKKNVTAPSSAAKTTDTPTRSEGAIEPGAREEAVMRRVALDLGNRKISYCEVSEGRVIQRLTVSSVATLETELGPKQAPAVVAIEACREAWHVHDVVAGWGNDVVIVDTTRVRQLGIGQHGRKTDRIDAEVLALALERGGIPKAHLLSPARRDLRRWLGVRRGLVEARVQMVTMARGICRELGQPLPSCVTSYFVDRARQAKLNESTRATVEPLLKTIETVNAQLEEAERQLAQLCANEPLIRLLSTAPGVATIVAAAFVSVIDDAGRFRCAHQVESYLGLVPGENSSGAKRRIGSITKQGNRYLRSLLLESAWTILRSSPADDPLRQWGQVLVQRRGSRIAVVALARRLAGVLWAMWRKDTFYDTKILSLSSSRGLKQAAQSLEERASALHRASKKQRALKYTEVAAN
;
A
#
# COMPACT_ATOMS: atom_id res chain seq x y z
N MET A 1 6.97 17.11 60.38
CA MET A 1 6.06 17.72 61.35
C MET A 1 6.13 19.23 61.27
N PRO A 2 5.04 19.87 61.59
CA PRO A 2 4.05 20.58 60.73
C PRO A 2 3.98 22.07 61.17
N PRO A 3 2.92 22.86 61.01
CA PRO A 3 1.54 22.56 60.58
C PRO A 3 0.86 23.60 59.64
N PHE A 4 -0.26 23.17 59.06
CA PHE A 4 -1.56 23.82 58.82
C PHE A 4 -1.73 25.35 59.03
N ALA A 5 -2.36 25.97 58.02
CA ALA A 5 -3.44 26.93 58.23
C ALA A 5 -4.41 26.94 57.04
N ARG A 6 -5.70 26.72 57.35
CA ARG A 6 -6.90 26.98 56.55
C ARG A 6 -7.27 28.45 56.61
N ARG A 7 -8.01 28.90 55.59
CA ARG A 7 -9.18 29.82 55.59
C ARG A 7 -9.53 30.07 54.14
N ASP A 8 -10.64 29.62 53.59
CA ASP A 8 -12.06 30.03 53.74
C ASP A 8 -12.37 31.42 53.17
N GLU A 9 -13.34 31.36 52.24
CA GLU A 9 -14.38 32.31 51.88
C GLU A 9 -14.11 33.40 50.83
N LEU A 10 -15.11 33.43 49.97
CA LEU A 10 -15.76 34.52 49.19
C LEU A 10 -15.51 34.37 47.67
N GLY A 11 -16.55 34.18 46.91
CA GLY A 11 -17.67 34.88 46.51
C GLY A 11 -18.02 34.42 45.07
N ALA A 12 -19.20 33.96 44.83
CA ALA A 12 -19.74 33.69 43.50
C ALA A 12 -19.96 35.00 42.75
N PRO A 13 -19.69 35.08 41.43
CA PRO A 13 -20.23 36.15 40.60
C PRO A 13 -21.57 35.73 39.96
N GLU A 14 -22.47 36.67 40.00
CA GLU A 14 -23.83 36.67 39.43
C GLU A 14 -23.87 36.44 37.91
N PRO A 15 -25.05 36.07 37.35
CA PRO A 15 -25.20 35.73 35.93
C PRO A 15 -25.31 36.98 35.07
N ALA A 16 -24.49 37.05 34.03
CA ALA A 16 -24.53 38.09 33.01
C ALA A 16 -25.73 37.92 32.08
N THR A 17 -26.44 38.98 31.96
CA THR A 17 -27.56 39.38 31.08
C THR A 17 -27.56 38.80 29.68
N SER A 18 -28.75 38.35 29.31
CA SER A 18 -29.23 37.98 27.98
C SER A 18 -28.91 38.98 26.88
N MET A 19 -28.35 38.53 25.77
CA MET A 19 -28.36 39.26 24.49
C MET A 19 -29.51 38.78 23.59
N PRO A 20 -30.10 39.67 22.78
CA PRO A 20 -31.34 39.42 22.05
C PRO A 20 -31.11 38.60 20.76
N ALA A 21 -32.11 37.81 20.42
CA ALA A 21 -32.24 37.02 19.19
C ALA A 21 -32.24 37.92 17.94
N LEU A 22 -31.38 37.59 16.96
CA LEU A 22 -31.42 38.16 15.62
C LEU A 22 -32.28 37.27 14.71
N SER A 23 -33.26 37.89 14.10
CA SER A 23 -34.23 37.38 13.14
C SER A 23 -33.58 36.86 11.83
N PRO A 24 -34.23 35.99 11.08
CA PRO A 24 -33.69 35.44 9.83
C PRO A 24 -33.98 36.41 8.66
N GLN A 25 -32.92 36.88 7.99
CA GLN A 25 -33.06 37.57 6.71
C GLN A 25 -32.46 36.77 5.54
N GLN A 26 -33.39 36.49 4.63
CA GLN A 26 -33.32 36.51 3.16
C GLN A 26 -32.19 35.77 2.42
N LYS A 27 -32.60 34.74 1.71
CA LYS A 27 -31.93 34.06 0.58
C LYS A 27 -31.53 35.08 -0.50
N LYS A 28 -30.25 35.11 -0.90
CA LYS A 28 -29.77 35.67 -2.16
C LYS A 28 -29.38 34.56 -3.15
N PRO A 29 -29.50 34.80 -4.48
CA PRO A 29 -29.51 33.80 -5.50
C PRO A 29 -28.09 33.29 -5.86
N ARG A 30 -28.05 32.06 -6.33
CA ARG A 30 -26.85 31.36 -6.83
C ARG A 30 -26.26 32.10 -8.03
N SER A 31 -25.00 32.51 -7.98
CA SER A 31 -24.23 32.88 -9.14
C SER A 31 -23.60 31.59 -9.76
N ALA A 32 -23.78 31.48 -11.08
CA ALA A 32 -23.28 30.41 -11.90
C ALA A 32 -21.74 30.44 -11.96
N ALA A 33 -21.11 29.30 -11.65
CA ALA A 33 -19.69 29.09 -11.87
C ALA A 33 -19.42 28.90 -13.36
N VAL A 34 -18.68 29.84 -13.94
CA VAL A 34 -18.10 29.73 -15.28
C VAL A 34 -16.83 28.85 -15.21
N THR A 35 -16.90 27.69 -15.83
CA THR A 35 -15.71 26.87 -16.10
C THR A 35 -15.01 27.36 -17.36
N PRO A 36 -13.67 27.50 -17.37
CA PRO A 36 -12.96 27.79 -18.61
C PRO A 36 -12.84 26.52 -19.47
N ARG A 37 -13.36 26.65 -20.66
CA ARG A 37 -13.30 25.66 -21.75
C ARG A 37 -11.89 25.66 -22.35
N ALA A 38 -11.16 24.57 -22.21
CA ALA A 38 -9.90 24.37 -22.90
C ALA A 38 -10.16 24.14 -24.40
N SER A 39 -9.57 24.99 -25.22
CA SER A 39 -9.57 24.93 -26.68
C SER A 39 -8.78 23.71 -27.15
N ARG A 40 -9.45 22.81 -27.86
CA ARG A 40 -8.82 21.75 -28.66
C ARG A 40 -8.29 22.39 -29.95
N VAL A 41 -6.99 22.25 -30.16
CA VAL A 41 -6.37 22.47 -31.45
C VAL A 41 -6.63 21.23 -32.29
N HIS A 42 -7.31 21.41 -33.43
CA HIS A 42 -7.42 20.43 -34.48
C HIS A 42 -6.05 20.34 -35.21
N VAL A 43 -5.53 19.14 -35.32
CA VAL A 43 -4.46 18.81 -36.28
C VAL A 43 -5.07 17.82 -37.26
N ASP A 44 -5.01 18.22 -38.53
CA ASP A 44 -5.57 17.50 -39.69
C ASP A 44 -4.84 16.17 -39.95
N ASP A 45 -5.62 15.09 -40.16
CA ASP A 45 -5.15 13.81 -40.66
C ASP A 45 -5.04 13.85 -42.23
N PRO A 46 -3.99 13.30 -42.83
CA PRO A 46 -3.93 13.09 -44.25
C PRO A 46 -4.61 11.77 -44.68
N PRO A 47 -5.06 11.66 -45.93
CA PRO A 47 -6.01 10.66 -46.38
C PRO A 47 -5.42 9.26 -46.60
N ALA A 48 -6.23 8.26 -46.31
CA ALA A 48 -5.98 6.85 -46.54
C ALA A 48 -5.89 6.49 -48.01
N THR A 49 -4.77 5.87 -48.43
CA THR A 49 -4.66 5.16 -49.68
C THR A 49 -4.85 3.66 -49.46
N GLY A 50 -5.86 3.11 -50.10
CA GLY A 50 -6.17 1.69 -50.08
C GLY A 50 -5.22 0.86 -50.96
N ARG A 51 -5.00 -0.37 -50.49
CA ARG A 51 -4.63 -1.56 -51.29
C ARG A 51 -4.86 -2.77 -50.37
N GLY A 52 -5.79 -3.65 -50.66
CA GLY A 52 -5.64 -4.72 -51.62
C GLY A 52 -5.55 -6.02 -50.82
N SER A 53 -6.66 -6.73 -50.78
CA SER A 53 -6.85 -8.09 -50.26
C SER A 53 -5.88 -9.10 -50.86
N ARG A 54 -5.25 -9.94 -50.05
CA ARG A 54 -4.92 -11.32 -50.46
C ARG A 54 -5.08 -12.26 -49.27
N ARG A 55 -6.16 -13.01 -49.36
CA ARG A 55 -6.45 -14.25 -48.67
C ARG A 55 -5.41 -15.30 -49.07
N SER A 56 -4.70 -15.91 -48.14
CA SER A 56 -4.01 -17.18 -48.38
C SER A 56 -4.41 -18.16 -47.28
N GLU A 57 -5.22 -19.08 -47.68
CA GLU A 57 -5.53 -20.32 -47.00
C GLU A 57 -4.26 -21.17 -46.89
N ARG A 58 -4.00 -21.76 -45.75
CA ARG A 58 -3.12 -22.92 -45.57
C ARG A 58 -3.71 -23.90 -44.57
N PRO A 59 -3.48 -25.20 -44.79
CA PRO A 59 -4.42 -26.26 -44.48
C PRO A 59 -4.23 -26.88 -43.10
N LYS A 60 -5.32 -27.48 -42.61
CA LYS A 60 -5.42 -28.33 -41.44
C LYS A 60 -4.53 -29.59 -41.61
N LYS A 61 -3.63 -29.86 -40.70
CA LYS A 61 -3.00 -31.16 -40.53
C LYS A 61 -3.68 -31.88 -39.36
N ASN A 62 -4.38 -32.92 -39.69
CA ASN A 62 -4.78 -34.02 -38.80
C ASN A 62 -3.53 -34.72 -38.28
N VAL A 63 -3.46 -34.92 -36.99
CA VAL A 63 -2.56 -35.92 -36.40
C VAL A 63 -3.41 -36.82 -35.52
N THR A 64 -3.50 -38.04 -35.96
CA THR A 64 -4.09 -39.24 -35.40
C THR A 64 -3.41 -39.64 -34.08
N ALA A 65 -4.21 -40.13 -33.17
CA ALA A 65 -3.80 -40.85 -31.96
C ALA A 65 -3.26 -42.25 -32.29
N PRO A 66 -2.36 -42.83 -31.48
CA PRO A 66 -2.19 -44.26 -31.44
C PRO A 66 -2.83 -44.88 -30.19
N SER A 67 -3.64 -45.85 -30.45
CA SER A 67 -4.15 -46.89 -29.58
C SER A 67 -3.01 -47.91 -29.26
N SER A 68 -2.92 -48.37 -28.00
CA SER A 68 -2.52 -49.74 -27.63
C SER A 68 -2.85 -49.96 -26.16
N ALA A 69 -3.82 -50.75 -25.87
CA ALA A 69 -3.77 -52.20 -25.66
C ALA A 69 -3.57 -52.60 -24.18
N ALA A 70 -4.55 -53.25 -23.73
CA ALA A 70 -4.83 -53.92 -22.47
C ALA A 70 -3.74 -54.83 -21.93
N LYS A 71 -3.66 -54.92 -20.59
CA LYS A 71 -3.41 -56.21 -19.91
C LYS A 71 -4.23 -56.27 -18.61
N THR A 72 -5.09 -57.23 -18.61
CA THR A 72 -5.84 -57.87 -17.53
C THR A 72 -4.88 -58.55 -16.56
N THR A 73 -5.11 -58.49 -15.27
CA THR A 73 -5.09 -59.64 -14.35
C THR A 73 -5.71 -59.28 -12.99
N ASP A 74 -6.68 -60.14 -12.67
CA ASP A 74 -7.05 -60.70 -11.38
C ASP A 74 -7.65 -59.85 -10.26
N THR A 75 -8.91 -60.15 -10.08
CA THR A 75 -9.73 -60.05 -8.88
C THR A 75 -9.27 -61.04 -7.79
N PRO A 76 -9.45 -60.68 -6.51
CA PRO A 76 -10.27 -61.58 -5.67
C PRO A 76 -11.44 -60.88 -4.99
N THR A 77 -12.52 -61.59 -5.04
CA THR A 77 -13.79 -61.45 -4.38
C THR A 77 -13.71 -61.50 -2.85
N ARG A 78 -14.72 -60.84 -2.23
CA ARG A 78 -15.32 -61.00 -0.88
C ARG A 78 -14.85 -60.00 0.15
N SER A 79 -15.77 -59.15 0.72
CA SER A 79 -16.88 -59.57 1.58
C SER A 79 -17.89 -58.44 1.68
N GLU A 80 -19.18 -58.81 1.62
CA GLU A 80 -20.32 -57.99 2.00
C GLU A 80 -20.19 -57.61 3.49
N GLY A 81 -20.02 -56.30 3.76
CA GLY A 81 -20.09 -55.71 5.07
C GLY A 81 -21.12 -54.56 5.03
N ALA A 82 -22.09 -54.66 5.90
CA ALA A 82 -23.25 -53.85 6.05
C ALA A 82 -23.05 -52.37 5.76
N ILE A 83 -23.91 -51.81 4.92
CA ILE A 83 -24.10 -50.35 4.73
C ILE A 83 -24.71 -49.81 6.01
N GLU A 84 -23.90 -49.10 6.83
CA GLU A 84 -24.43 -48.24 7.86
C GLU A 84 -25.04 -47.01 7.19
N PRO A 85 -26.32 -46.64 7.48
CA PRO A 85 -26.92 -45.41 7.00
C PRO A 85 -26.47 -44.26 7.91
N GLY A 86 -25.36 -43.67 7.58
CA GLY A 86 -24.76 -42.56 8.31
C GLY A 86 -24.05 -41.59 7.40
N ALA A 87 -24.53 -41.39 6.16
CA ALA A 87 -24.15 -40.19 5.41
C ALA A 87 -24.79 -38.99 6.15
N ARG A 88 -23.96 -38.32 6.96
CA ARG A 88 -24.26 -36.93 7.36
C ARG A 88 -24.50 -36.17 6.05
N GLU A 89 -25.76 -35.76 5.81
CA GLU A 89 -26.05 -34.70 4.84
C GLU A 89 -25.08 -33.60 5.13
N GLU A 90 -24.08 -33.37 4.27
CA GLU A 90 -23.31 -32.16 4.29
C GLU A 90 -24.30 -31.01 4.11
N ALA A 91 -24.64 -30.36 5.21
CA ALA A 91 -25.56 -29.24 5.21
C ALA A 91 -25.07 -28.25 4.18
N VAL A 92 -25.83 -28.05 3.12
CA VAL A 92 -25.47 -27.13 2.05
C VAL A 92 -25.26 -25.74 2.67
N MET A 93 -24.03 -25.36 2.86
CA MET A 93 -23.67 -24.08 3.50
C MET A 93 -24.25 -22.94 2.67
N ARG A 94 -25.05 -22.08 3.28
CA ARG A 94 -25.62 -20.88 2.68
C ARG A 94 -24.51 -20.00 2.08
N ARG A 95 -24.73 -19.40 0.93
CA ARG A 95 -23.78 -18.50 0.23
C ARG A 95 -24.33 -17.09 0.22
N VAL A 96 -23.68 -16.21 0.95
CA VAL A 96 -24.11 -14.83 1.15
C VAL A 96 -23.02 -13.87 0.72
N ALA A 97 -23.37 -12.74 0.15
CA ALA A 97 -22.45 -11.63 -0.05
C ALA A 97 -23.02 -10.34 0.54
N LEU A 98 -22.12 -9.55 1.11
CA LEU A 98 -22.40 -8.23 1.65
C LEU A 98 -21.61 -7.18 0.86
N ASP A 99 -22.32 -6.18 0.32
CA ASP A 99 -21.72 -4.96 -0.18
C ASP A 99 -21.93 -3.84 0.84
N LEU A 100 -20.82 -3.32 1.37
CA LEU A 100 -20.79 -2.35 2.47
C LEU A 100 -20.77 -0.92 1.90
N GLY A 101 -21.95 -0.34 1.70
CA GLY A 101 -22.07 1.08 1.36
C GLY A 101 -21.96 2.01 2.58
N ASN A 102 -21.80 3.31 2.33
CA ASN A 102 -21.58 4.31 3.39
C ASN A 102 -22.72 4.41 4.44
N ARG A 103 -23.96 4.07 4.08
CA ARG A 103 -25.15 4.17 4.97
C ARG A 103 -26.01 2.92 4.97
N LYS A 104 -25.73 1.99 4.10
CA LYS A 104 -26.54 0.80 3.90
C LYS A 104 -25.67 -0.38 3.52
N ILE A 105 -26.06 -1.56 3.95
CA ILE A 105 -25.42 -2.81 3.60
C ILE A 105 -26.38 -3.56 2.69
N SER A 106 -25.94 -3.91 1.50
CA SER A 106 -26.69 -4.76 0.58
C SER A 106 -26.34 -6.21 0.84
N TYR A 107 -27.34 -7.02 1.15
CA TYR A 107 -27.24 -8.44 1.38
C TYR A 107 -27.81 -9.19 0.16
N CYS A 108 -27.13 -10.23 -0.25
CA CYS A 108 -27.60 -11.14 -1.27
C CYS A 108 -27.25 -12.59 -0.92
N GLU A 109 -28.24 -13.46 -0.88
CA GLU A 109 -28.09 -14.90 -0.70
C GLU A 109 -28.42 -15.65 -1.99
N VAL A 110 -27.59 -16.64 -2.31
CA VAL A 110 -27.75 -17.45 -3.53
C VAL A 110 -27.67 -18.93 -3.19
N SER A 111 -28.42 -19.74 -3.99
CA SER A 111 -28.35 -21.19 -4.00
C SER A 111 -28.68 -21.69 -5.41
N GLU A 112 -27.91 -22.67 -5.88
CA GLU A 112 -28.08 -23.30 -7.21
C GLU A 112 -28.07 -22.29 -8.38
N GLY A 113 -27.21 -21.26 -8.27
CA GLY A 113 -27.11 -20.22 -9.27
C GLY A 113 -28.25 -19.21 -9.30
N ARG A 114 -29.17 -19.26 -8.34
CA ARG A 114 -30.31 -18.37 -8.22
C ARG A 114 -30.27 -17.55 -6.95
N VAL A 115 -30.77 -16.33 -7.04
CA VAL A 115 -30.92 -15.47 -5.87
C VAL A 115 -32.10 -15.94 -5.04
N ILE A 116 -31.83 -16.30 -3.79
CA ILE A 116 -32.85 -16.71 -2.79
C ILE A 116 -33.42 -15.48 -2.11
N GLN A 117 -32.54 -14.56 -1.67
CA GLN A 117 -32.94 -13.41 -0.88
C GLN A 117 -32.09 -12.20 -1.19
N ARG A 118 -32.71 -11.03 -1.19
CA ARG A 118 -32.05 -9.72 -1.26
C ARG A 118 -32.62 -8.78 -0.23
N LEU A 119 -31.74 -8.18 0.54
CA LEU A 119 -32.11 -7.20 1.57
C LEU A 119 -31.20 -5.99 1.48
N THR A 120 -31.67 -4.90 2.05
CA THR A 120 -30.83 -3.73 2.30
C THR A 120 -31.08 -3.29 3.73
N VAL A 121 -30.03 -3.35 4.56
CA VAL A 121 -30.09 -3.03 5.98
C VAL A 121 -29.29 -1.75 6.28
N SER A 122 -29.65 -1.10 7.40
CA SER A 122 -29.03 0.18 7.78
C SER A 122 -27.80 0.03 8.66
N SER A 123 -27.60 -1.13 9.28
CA SER A 123 -26.49 -1.37 10.21
C SER A 123 -26.09 -2.85 10.26
N VAL A 124 -24.90 -3.12 10.79
CA VAL A 124 -24.43 -4.50 11.02
C VAL A 124 -25.33 -5.23 12.03
N ALA A 125 -25.83 -4.53 13.06
CA ALA A 125 -26.73 -5.12 14.04
C ALA A 125 -28.00 -5.68 13.42
N THR A 126 -28.53 -5.04 12.38
CA THR A 126 -29.71 -5.55 11.66
C THR A 126 -29.45 -6.82 10.85
N LEU A 127 -28.19 -7.16 10.56
CA LEU A 127 -27.85 -8.44 9.92
C LEU A 127 -27.99 -9.63 10.87
N GLU A 128 -28.13 -9.43 12.18
CA GLU A 128 -28.31 -10.52 13.16
C GLU A 128 -29.58 -11.34 12.89
N THR A 129 -30.61 -10.73 12.32
CA THR A 129 -31.83 -11.46 11.93
C THR A 129 -31.58 -12.51 10.85
N GLU A 130 -30.60 -12.27 9.95
CA GLU A 130 -30.29 -13.12 8.80
C GLU A 130 -29.06 -14.01 9.00
N LEU A 131 -28.06 -13.53 9.75
CA LEU A 131 -26.76 -14.16 9.94
C LEU A 131 -26.41 -14.44 11.40
N GLY A 132 -27.33 -14.12 12.34
CA GLY A 132 -27.10 -14.30 13.78
C GLY A 132 -27.06 -15.76 14.22
N PRO A 133 -26.75 -16.02 15.51
CA PRO A 133 -26.51 -17.37 16.02
C PRO A 133 -27.71 -18.32 15.94
N LYS A 134 -28.91 -17.79 15.72
CA LYS A 134 -30.17 -18.58 15.55
C LYS A 134 -30.35 -19.07 14.11
N GLN A 135 -29.56 -18.59 13.16
CA GLN A 135 -29.64 -18.95 11.76
C GLN A 135 -28.64 -20.07 11.41
N ALA A 136 -28.90 -20.79 10.34
CA ALA A 136 -27.94 -21.76 9.81
C ALA A 136 -26.64 -21.03 9.36
N PRO A 137 -25.46 -21.57 9.66
CA PRO A 137 -24.20 -20.94 9.29
C PRO A 137 -24.08 -20.71 7.78
N ALA A 138 -23.48 -19.59 7.42
CA ALA A 138 -23.26 -19.19 6.03
C ALA A 138 -21.78 -18.96 5.74
N VAL A 139 -21.39 -19.12 4.48
CA VAL A 139 -20.14 -18.51 3.95
C VAL A 139 -20.50 -17.13 3.44
N VAL A 140 -19.88 -16.10 4.04
CA VAL A 140 -20.20 -14.71 3.78
C VAL A 140 -19.04 -14.01 3.09
N ALA A 141 -19.23 -13.53 1.86
CA ALA A 141 -18.24 -12.73 1.14
C ALA A 141 -18.46 -11.25 1.40
N ILE A 142 -17.37 -10.52 1.72
CA ILE A 142 -17.38 -9.08 1.98
C ILE A 142 -16.29 -8.43 1.13
N GLU A 143 -16.62 -7.39 0.36
CA GLU A 143 -15.62 -6.63 -0.38
C GLU A 143 -14.69 -5.87 0.58
N ALA A 144 -13.37 -5.87 0.32
CA ALA A 144 -12.40 -5.18 1.18
C ALA A 144 -12.63 -3.67 1.17
N CYS A 145 -13.12 -3.13 2.28
CA CYS A 145 -13.35 -1.71 2.54
C CYS A 145 -12.88 -1.34 3.97
N ARG A 146 -13.16 -0.13 4.43
CA ARG A 146 -12.74 0.33 5.78
C ARG A 146 -13.45 -0.42 6.90
N GLU A 147 -14.73 -0.72 6.72
CA GLU A 147 -15.60 -1.39 7.67
C GLU A 147 -15.48 -2.92 7.64
N ALA A 148 -14.87 -3.48 6.59
CA ALA A 148 -14.85 -4.93 6.35
C ALA A 148 -14.30 -5.74 7.53
N TRP A 149 -13.31 -5.23 8.26
CA TRP A 149 -12.77 -5.94 9.44
C TRP A 149 -13.75 -5.99 10.61
N HIS A 150 -14.46 -4.87 10.86
CA HIS A 150 -15.48 -4.83 11.91
C HIS A 150 -16.65 -5.78 11.58
N VAL A 151 -17.15 -5.68 10.35
CA VAL A 151 -18.24 -6.56 9.89
C VAL A 151 -17.83 -8.03 9.90
N HIS A 152 -16.59 -8.33 9.45
CA HIS A 152 -16.04 -9.67 9.55
C HIS A 152 -16.07 -10.19 10.99
N ASP A 153 -15.54 -9.41 11.93
CA ASP A 153 -15.41 -9.87 13.32
C ASP A 153 -16.78 -10.10 13.97
N VAL A 154 -17.76 -9.26 13.68
CA VAL A 154 -19.14 -9.42 14.18
C VAL A 154 -19.80 -10.64 13.56
N VAL A 155 -19.80 -10.77 12.24
CA VAL A 155 -20.49 -11.86 11.51
C VAL A 155 -19.82 -13.21 11.76
N ALA A 156 -18.47 -13.24 11.87
CA ALA A 156 -17.75 -14.45 12.27
C ALA A 156 -18.02 -14.83 13.73
N GLY A 157 -18.20 -13.83 14.62
CA GLY A 157 -18.60 -14.05 16.00
C GLY A 157 -19.98 -14.71 16.15
N TRP A 158 -20.85 -14.62 15.13
CA TRP A 158 -22.14 -15.32 15.05
C TRP A 158 -22.02 -16.77 14.53
N GLY A 159 -20.81 -17.24 14.18
CA GLY A 159 -20.56 -18.61 13.72
C GLY A 159 -20.52 -18.78 12.19
N ASN A 160 -20.46 -17.69 11.42
CA ASN A 160 -20.33 -17.75 9.97
C ASN A 160 -18.87 -17.82 9.51
N ASP A 161 -18.61 -18.43 8.35
CA ASP A 161 -17.31 -18.36 7.65
C ASP A 161 -17.24 -17.11 6.78
N VAL A 162 -16.43 -16.12 7.19
CA VAL A 162 -16.38 -14.82 6.52
C VAL A 162 -15.14 -14.70 5.66
N VAL A 163 -15.33 -14.39 4.39
CA VAL A 163 -14.28 -14.21 3.39
C VAL A 163 -14.21 -12.75 2.97
N ILE A 164 -13.08 -12.08 3.26
CA ILE A 164 -12.83 -10.75 2.69
C ILE A 164 -12.26 -10.93 1.27
N VAL A 165 -12.82 -10.19 0.32
CA VAL A 165 -12.55 -10.34 -1.11
C VAL A 165 -11.61 -9.25 -1.60
N ASP A 166 -10.59 -9.62 -2.40
CA ASP A 166 -9.64 -8.69 -3.02
C ASP A 166 -10.30 -7.93 -4.18
N THR A 167 -10.68 -6.68 -3.94
CA THR A 167 -11.34 -5.79 -4.90
C THR A 167 -10.59 -5.64 -6.22
N THR A 168 -9.26 -5.69 -6.20
CA THR A 168 -8.43 -5.54 -7.39
C THR A 168 -8.55 -6.76 -8.30
N ARG A 169 -8.52 -7.94 -7.70
CA ARG A 169 -8.62 -9.21 -8.44
C ARG A 169 -10.04 -9.53 -8.88
N VAL A 170 -11.04 -9.15 -8.09
CA VAL A 170 -12.46 -9.28 -8.48
C VAL A 170 -12.75 -8.55 -9.77
N ARG A 171 -12.26 -7.32 -9.92
CA ARG A 171 -12.39 -6.56 -11.17
C ARG A 171 -11.75 -7.25 -12.37
N GLN A 172 -10.64 -7.97 -12.18
CA GLN A 172 -10.00 -8.75 -13.23
C GLN A 172 -10.85 -9.95 -13.69
N LEU A 173 -11.76 -10.45 -12.84
CA LEU A 173 -12.72 -11.49 -13.18
C LEU A 173 -13.94 -10.96 -13.96
N GLY A 174 -13.95 -9.69 -14.33
CA GLY A 174 -15.07 -9.08 -15.06
C GLY A 174 -16.28 -8.73 -14.19
N ILE A 175 -16.19 -8.88 -12.88
CA ILE A 175 -17.23 -8.55 -11.92
C ILE A 175 -17.39 -7.02 -11.87
N GLY A 176 -18.59 -6.50 -12.17
CA GLY A 176 -18.88 -5.07 -12.14
C GLY A 176 -18.58 -4.29 -13.44
N GLN A 177 -18.29 -4.97 -14.57
CA GLN A 177 -18.00 -4.31 -15.87
C GLN A 177 -19.23 -3.94 -16.72
N HIS A 178 -20.46 -4.20 -16.26
CA HIS A 178 -21.67 -4.04 -17.08
C HIS A 178 -22.26 -2.62 -17.15
N GLY A 179 -21.46 -1.58 -16.89
CA GLY A 179 -21.87 -0.17 -17.10
C GLY A 179 -22.99 0.36 -16.19
N ARG A 180 -23.65 -0.51 -15.40
CA ARG A 180 -24.62 -0.14 -14.37
C ARG A 180 -24.11 -0.60 -13.01
N LYS A 181 -23.46 0.32 -12.30
CA LYS A 181 -22.97 0.07 -10.95
C LYS A 181 -24.07 0.43 -9.94
N THR A 182 -24.60 -0.58 -9.23
CA THR A 182 -25.43 -0.40 -8.05
C THR A 182 -25.00 -1.39 -6.99
N ASP A 183 -24.99 -1.00 -5.74
CA ASP A 183 -24.58 -1.82 -4.59
C ASP A 183 -25.34 -3.19 -4.57
N ARG A 184 -26.58 -3.22 -5.06
CA ARG A 184 -27.37 -4.46 -5.16
C ARG A 184 -26.83 -5.44 -6.21
N ILE A 185 -26.37 -4.94 -7.36
CA ILE A 185 -25.79 -5.76 -8.43
C ILE A 185 -24.43 -6.28 -7.97
N ASP A 186 -23.64 -5.44 -7.27
CA ASP A 186 -22.31 -5.81 -6.78
C ASP A 186 -22.41 -6.94 -5.74
N ALA A 187 -23.38 -6.90 -4.79
CA ALA A 187 -23.62 -7.98 -3.84
C ALA A 187 -24.06 -9.29 -4.54
N GLU A 188 -24.97 -9.22 -5.53
CA GLU A 188 -25.42 -10.41 -6.27
C GLU A 188 -24.29 -11.08 -7.03
N VAL A 189 -23.52 -10.30 -7.79
CA VAL A 189 -22.41 -10.82 -8.59
C VAL A 189 -21.35 -11.45 -7.68
N LEU A 190 -21.13 -10.85 -6.49
CA LEU A 190 -20.21 -11.38 -5.50
C LEU A 190 -20.70 -12.69 -4.89
N ALA A 191 -22.02 -12.83 -4.60
CA ALA A 191 -22.62 -14.04 -4.06
C ALA A 191 -22.54 -15.19 -5.08
N LEU A 192 -22.88 -14.93 -6.35
CA LEU A 192 -22.76 -15.90 -7.44
C LEU A 192 -21.31 -16.34 -7.68
N ALA A 193 -20.36 -15.42 -7.57
CA ALA A 193 -18.93 -15.75 -7.68
C ALA A 193 -18.44 -16.59 -6.50
N LEU A 194 -18.97 -16.34 -5.29
CA LEU A 194 -18.68 -17.13 -4.09
C LEU A 194 -19.16 -18.58 -4.28
N GLU A 195 -20.36 -18.77 -4.77
CA GLU A 195 -20.93 -20.09 -5.02
C GLU A 195 -20.12 -20.88 -6.05
N ARG A 196 -19.63 -20.24 -7.11
CA ARG A 196 -18.77 -20.86 -8.14
C ARG A 196 -17.36 -21.18 -7.66
N GLY A 197 -16.99 -20.81 -6.44
CA GLY A 197 -15.69 -21.12 -5.84
C GLY A 197 -14.51 -20.32 -6.36
N GLY A 198 -14.72 -19.25 -7.17
CA GLY A 198 -13.67 -18.48 -7.84
C GLY A 198 -13.29 -17.16 -7.17
N ILE A 199 -13.69 -16.90 -5.91
CA ILE A 199 -13.43 -15.61 -5.27
C ILE A 199 -11.98 -15.47 -4.80
N PRO A 200 -11.25 -14.42 -5.23
CA PRO A 200 -9.92 -14.13 -4.73
C PRO A 200 -10.00 -13.59 -3.30
N LYS A 201 -9.54 -14.40 -2.35
CA LYS A 201 -9.52 -14.02 -0.92
C LYS A 201 -8.44 -12.97 -0.65
N ALA A 202 -8.80 -11.89 0.04
CA ALA A 202 -7.85 -10.98 0.66
C ALA A 202 -7.36 -11.56 1.98
N HIS A 203 -6.11 -11.22 2.36
CA HIS A 203 -5.60 -11.62 3.66
C HIS A 203 -6.23 -10.80 4.79
N LEU A 204 -6.79 -11.49 5.75
CA LEU A 204 -7.31 -10.90 6.97
C LEU A 204 -6.15 -10.70 7.97
N LEU A 205 -5.90 -9.45 8.33
CA LEU A 205 -4.88 -9.13 9.34
C LEU A 205 -5.31 -9.57 10.73
N SER A 206 -4.37 -10.07 11.51
CA SER A 206 -4.58 -10.37 12.93
C SER A 206 -4.97 -9.09 13.72
N PRO A 207 -5.75 -9.19 14.80
CA PRO A 207 -6.19 -8.04 15.58
C PRO A 207 -5.04 -7.14 16.04
N ALA A 208 -3.96 -7.74 16.56
CA ALA A 208 -2.77 -7.00 17.01
C ALA A 208 -2.12 -6.20 15.84
N ARG A 209 -2.09 -6.76 14.64
CA ARG A 209 -1.55 -6.06 13.46
C ARG A 209 -2.48 -4.96 12.96
N ARG A 210 -3.79 -5.10 13.17
CA ARG A 210 -4.77 -4.03 12.86
C ARG A 210 -4.59 -2.83 13.78
N ASP A 211 -4.35 -3.05 15.09
CA ASP A 211 -4.09 -1.99 16.07
C ASP A 211 -2.80 -1.22 15.72
N LEU A 212 -1.72 -1.94 15.51
CA LEU A 212 -0.45 -1.36 15.07
C LEU A 212 -0.63 -0.52 13.78
N ARG A 213 -1.40 -1.01 12.82
CA ARG A 213 -1.68 -0.31 11.56
C ARG A 213 -2.53 0.94 11.75
N ARG A 214 -3.47 0.96 12.72
CA ARG A 214 -4.26 2.15 13.06
C ARG A 214 -3.36 3.26 13.59
N TRP A 215 -2.50 2.97 14.55
CA TRP A 215 -1.59 3.95 15.13
C TRP A 215 -0.55 4.46 14.12
N LEU A 216 -0.03 3.59 13.25
CA LEU A 216 0.81 4.01 12.13
C LEU A 216 0.06 4.93 11.17
N GLY A 217 -1.23 4.71 10.97
CA GLY A 217 -2.11 5.58 10.18
C GLY A 217 -2.31 6.95 10.81
N VAL A 218 -2.55 7.01 12.13
CA VAL A 218 -2.65 8.26 12.91
C VAL A 218 -1.34 9.05 12.79
N ARG A 219 -0.21 8.41 13.12
CA ARG A 219 1.11 9.04 12.98
C ARG A 219 1.34 9.60 11.58
N ARG A 220 1.03 8.83 10.55
CA ARG A 220 1.16 9.26 9.17
C ARG A 220 0.33 10.50 8.86
N GLY A 221 -0.95 10.52 9.28
CA GLY A 221 -1.84 11.68 9.09
C GLY A 221 -1.29 12.94 9.76
N LEU A 222 -0.78 12.82 10.98
CA LEU A 222 -0.16 13.94 11.71
C LEU A 222 1.11 14.44 11.00
N VAL A 223 1.97 13.55 10.49
CA VAL A 223 3.16 13.94 9.71
C VAL A 223 2.77 14.65 8.42
N GLU A 224 1.78 14.14 7.68
CA GLU A 224 1.28 14.76 6.46
C GLU A 224 0.69 16.15 6.73
N ALA A 225 -0.11 16.32 7.80
CA ALA A 225 -0.67 17.60 8.23
C ALA A 225 0.45 18.61 8.59
N ARG A 226 1.44 18.18 9.37
CA ARG A 226 2.61 19.01 9.71
C ARG A 226 3.34 19.49 8.45
N VAL A 227 3.64 18.59 7.53
CA VAL A 227 4.34 18.94 6.28
C VAL A 227 3.53 19.94 5.45
N GLN A 228 2.21 19.78 5.38
CA GLN A 228 1.34 20.70 4.66
C GLN A 228 1.40 22.12 5.26
N MET A 229 1.30 22.24 6.59
CA MET A 229 1.35 23.53 7.28
C MET A 229 2.72 24.19 7.18
N VAL A 230 3.80 23.44 7.32
CA VAL A 230 5.19 23.93 7.12
C VAL A 230 5.37 24.46 5.70
N THR A 231 4.87 23.72 4.71
CA THR A 231 4.96 24.13 3.30
C THR A 231 4.17 25.41 3.04
N MET A 232 2.98 25.53 3.62
CA MET A 232 2.13 26.72 3.53
C MET A 232 2.81 27.94 4.17
N ALA A 233 3.32 27.81 5.39
CA ALA A 233 4.03 28.90 6.08
C ALA A 233 5.27 29.37 5.29
N ARG A 234 6.05 28.43 4.74
CA ARG A 234 7.19 28.75 3.86
C ARG A 234 6.74 29.45 2.57
N GLY A 235 5.60 29.05 2.01
CA GLY A 235 5.01 29.66 0.82
C GLY A 235 4.67 31.12 1.07
N ILE A 236 3.90 31.41 2.13
CA ILE A 236 3.50 32.76 2.54
C ILE A 236 4.72 33.67 2.76
N CYS A 237 5.70 33.21 3.57
CA CYS A 237 6.91 34.00 3.81
C CYS A 237 7.71 34.28 2.52
N ARG A 238 7.75 33.35 1.59
CA ARG A 238 8.42 33.55 0.28
C ARG A 238 7.68 34.55 -0.60
N GLU A 239 6.34 34.46 -0.65
CA GLU A 239 5.47 35.38 -1.39
C GLU A 239 5.67 36.82 -0.91
N LEU A 240 5.82 37.00 0.42
CA LEU A 240 6.08 38.32 1.04
C LEU A 240 7.56 38.75 1.03
N GLY A 241 8.42 38.06 0.29
CA GLY A 241 9.84 38.40 0.15
C GLY A 241 10.68 38.13 1.39
N GLN A 242 10.19 37.35 2.37
CA GLN A 242 10.84 37.04 3.65
C GLN A 242 11.04 35.54 3.83
N PRO A 243 11.86 34.86 3.00
CA PRO A 243 11.98 33.41 3.00
C PRO A 243 12.54 32.87 4.33
N LEU A 244 11.90 31.84 4.87
CA LEU A 244 12.36 31.16 6.07
C LEU A 244 13.58 30.28 5.76
N PRO A 245 14.57 30.21 6.70
CA PRO A 245 15.75 29.39 6.53
C PRO A 245 15.40 27.89 6.45
N SER A 246 16.26 27.12 5.75
CA SER A 246 16.14 25.67 5.73
C SER A 246 16.44 25.10 7.11
N CYS A 247 15.59 24.19 7.60
CA CYS A 247 15.79 23.51 8.87
C CYS A 247 15.08 22.16 8.87
N VAL A 248 15.42 21.31 9.82
CA VAL A 248 14.67 20.07 10.11
C VAL A 248 13.29 20.45 10.64
N THR A 249 12.29 19.67 10.28
CA THR A 249 10.88 19.98 10.54
C THR A 249 10.56 20.11 12.04
N SER A 250 11.26 19.36 12.91
CA SER A 250 11.09 19.43 14.37
C SER A 250 11.46 20.80 14.95
N TYR A 251 12.44 21.48 14.36
CA TYR A 251 12.86 22.82 14.79
C TYR A 251 12.21 23.96 13.99
N PHE A 252 11.21 23.64 13.16
CA PHE A 252 10.65 24.62 12.23
C PHE A 252 10.01 25.81 12.93
N VAL A 253 9.22 25.56 13.98
CA VAL A 253 8.51 26.63 14.71
C VAL A 253 9.47 27.59 15.35
N ASP A 254 10.47 27.09 16.08
CA ASP A 254 11.49 27.91 16.74
C ASP A 254 12.27 28.73 15.72
N ARG A 255 12.69 28.14 14.62
CA ARG A 255 13.41 28.83 13.55
C ARG A 255 12.57 29.88 12.83
N ALA A 256 11.27 29.61 12.66
CA ALA A 256 10.33 30.57 12.07
C ALA A 256 10.11 31.78 12.99
N ARG A 257 9.98 31.57 14.30
CA ARG A 257 9.84 32.65 15.28
C ARG A 257 11.10 33.50 15.43
N GLN A 258 12.27 32.89 15.33
CA GLN A 258 13.58 33.58 15.36
C GLN A 258 13.91 34.31 14.04
N ALA A 259 13.19 34.02 12.96
CA ALA A 259 13.43 34.65 11.67
C ALA A 259 13.10 36.15 11.69
N LYS A 260 13.84 36.95 10.92
CA LYS A 260 13.60 38.36 10.74
C LYS A 260 12.39 38.59 9.82
N LEU A 261 11.21 38.46 10.38
CA LEU A 261 9.93 38.71 9.71
C LEU A 261 9.37 40.06 10.20
N ASN A 262 8.75 40.83 9.29
CA ASN A 262 7.98 42.01 9.70
C ASN A 262 6.73 41.56 10.49
N GLU A 263 6.11 42.49 11.19
CA GLU A 263 4.99 42.22 12.08
C GLU A 263 3.78 41.61 11.33
N SER A 264 3.45 42.14 10.17
CA SER A 264 2.36 41.62 9.33
C SER A 264 2.57 40.20 8.89
N THR A 265 3.79 39.87 8.39
CA THR A 265 4.12 38.47 7.99
C THR A 265 4.09 37.53 9.20
N ARG A 266 4.63 37.99 10.35
CA ARG A 266 4.62 37.24 11.60
C ARG A 266 3.17 36.94 12.05
N ALA A 267 2.31 37.95 12.08
CA ALA A 267 0.91 37.79 12.42
C ALA A 267 0.18 36.80 11.48
N THR A 268 0.49 36.85 10.18
CA THR A 268 -0.09 35.96 9.18
C THR A 268 0.29 34.50 9.37
N VAL A 269 1.52 34.19 9.76
CA VAL A 269 2.00 32.80 9.88
C VAL A 269 1.83 32.22 11.29
N GLU A 270 1.65 33.03 12.33
CA GLU A 270 1.56 32.59 13.72
C GLU A 270 0.44 31.55 13.97
N PRO A 271 -0.77 31.64 13.36
CA PRO A 271 -1.78 30.60 13.48
C PRO A 271 -1.29 29.22 12.98
N LEU A 272 -0.51 29.21 11.90
CA LEU A 272 0.08 27.96 11.38
C LEU A 272 1.14 27.42 12.33
N LEU A 273 1.99 28.30 12.91
CA LEU A 273 3.03 27.89 13.87
C LEU A 273 2.41 27.26 15.11
N LYS A 274 1.39 27.88 15.70
CA LYS A 274 0.64 27.31 16.85
C LYS A 274 0.01 25.96 16.53
N THR A 275 -0.55 25.80 15.33
CA THR A 275 -1.13 24.52 14.89
C THR A 275 -0.04 23.46 14.72
N ILE A 276 1.15 23.82 14.18
CA ILE A 276 2.28 22.90 14.05
C ILE A 276 2.76 22.43 15.43
N GLU A 277 2.78 23.30 16.45
CA GLU A 277 3.12 22.91 17.83
C GLU A 277 2.14 21.88 18.39
N THR A 278 0.83 22.12 18.21
CA THR A 278 -0.20 21.15 18.61
C THR A 278 -0.02 19.81 17.89
N VAL A 279 0.24 19.84 16.58
CA VAL A 279 0.47 18.62 15.79
C VAL A 279 1.74 17.90 16.25
N ASN A 280 2.81 18.63 16.61
CA ASN A 280 4.04 18.02 17.15
C ASN A 280 3.76 17.30 18.47
N ALA A 281 3.03 17.90 19.43
CA ALA A 281 2.64 17.26 20.69
C ALA A 281 1.80 15.99 20.44
N GLN A 282 0.85 16.02 19.52
CA GLN A 282 0.05 14.85 19.17
C GLN A 282 0.88 13.78 18.46
N LEU A 283 1.89 14.16 17.70
CA LEU A 283 2.81 13.23 17.05
C LEU A 283 3.67 12.50 18.08
N GLU A 284 4.18 13.20 19.09
CA GLU A 284 4.92 12.61 20.20
C GLU A 284 4.06 11.61 20.98
N GLU A 285 2.79 11.94 21.22
CA GLU A 285 1.85 11.02 21.87
C GLU A 285 1.63 9.76 21.01
N ALA A 286 1.36 9.93 19.72
CA ALA A 286 1.19 8.80 18.81
C ALA A 286 2.45 7.91 18.73
N GLU A 287 3.64 8.52 18.78
CA GLU A 287 4.91 7.78 18.81
C GLU A 287 5.13 7.04 20.14
N ARG A 288 4.68 7.60 21.29
CA ARG A 288 4.69 6.89 22.57
C ARG A 288 3.78 5.66 22.56
N GLN A 289 2.56 5.79 22.03
CA GLN A 289 1.63 4.66 21.89
C GLN A 289 2.21 3.57 20.96
N LEU A 290 2.81 3.96 19.86
CA LEU A 290 3.51 3.03 18.97
C LEU A 290 4.69 2.34 19.68
N ALA A 291 5.47 3.08 20.45
CA ALA A 291 6.58 2.52 21.21
C ALA A 291 6.10 1.47 22.22
N GLN A 292 5.00 1.72 22.93
CA GLN A 292 4.39 0.76 23.86
C GLN A 292 3.94 -0.52 23.14
N LEU A 293 3.23 -0.40 22.00
CA LEU A 293 2.80 -1.54 21.21
C LEU A 293 3.99 -2.35 20.65
N CYS A 294 5.10 -1.67 20.34
CA CYS A 294 6.30 -2.30 19.79
C CYS A 294 7.23 -2.88 20.85
N ALA A 295 7.13 -2.46 22.13
CA ALA A 295 8.09 -2.81 23.19
C ALA A 295 8.17 -4.32 23.42
N ASN A 296 7.03 -5.00 23.37
CA ASN A 296 6.90 -6.44 23.63
C ASN A 296 6.92 -7.30 22.35
N GLU A 297 7.28 -6.72 21.21
CA GLU A 297 7.30 -7.42 19.91
C GLU A 297 8.76 -7.75 19.52
N PRO A 298 9.25 -8.97 19.80
CA PRO A 298 10.64 -9.37 19.48
C PRO A 298 10.98 -9.21 18.01
N LEU A 299 10.01 -9.47 17.14
CA LEU A 299 10.17 -9.37 15.70
C LEU A 299 10.50 -7.94 15.25
N ILE A 300 9.88 -6.91 15.84
CA ILE A 300 10.19 -5.52 15.52
C ILE A 300 11.63 -5.19 15.89
N ARG A 301 12.11 -5.66 17.06
CA ARG A 301 13.50 -5.51 17.48
C ARG A 301 14.46 -6.21 16.52
N LEU A 302 14.13 -7.44 16.13
CA LEU A 302 14.92 -8.21 15.16
C LEU A 302 15.06 -7.46 13.83
N LEU A 303 13.96 -7.00 13.24
CA LEU A 303 13.98 -6.29 11.96
C LEU A 303 14.66 -4.92 12.04
N SER A 304 14.62 -4.28 13.20
CA SER A 304 15.28 -2.97 13.42
C SER A 304 16.81 -3.05 13.44
N THR A 305 17.41 -4.25 13.42
CA THR A 305 18.86 -4.41 13.26
C THR A 305 19.33 -4.19 11.82
N ALA A 306 18.41 -4.22 10.85
CA ALA A 306 18.74 -3.93 9.46
C ALA A 306 19.06 -2.43 9.27
N PRO A 307 20.07 -2.09 8.44
CA PRO A 307 20.47 -0.71 8.24
C PRO A 307 19.32 0.14 7.67
N GLY A 308 19.17 1.35 8.20
CA GLY A 308 18.11 2.29 7.82
C GLY A 308 16.71 1.88 8.25
N VAL A 309 16.55 0.83 9.06
CA VAL A 309 15.26 0.33 9.57
C VAL A 309 15.15 0.65 11.05
N ALA A 310 14.41 1.71 11.38
CA ALA A 310 14.03 2.01 12.75
C ALA A 310 12.67 1.36 13.11
N THR A 311 12.28 1.47 14.38
CA THR A 311 11.05 0.88 14.94
C THR A 311 9.81 1.12 14.06
N ILE A 312 9.61 2.34 13.55
CA ILE A 312 8.46 2.68 12.70
C ILE A 312 8.45 1.89 11.38
N VAL A 313 9.63 1.72 10.76
CA VAL A 313 9.75 0.96 9.50
C VAL A 313 9.49 -0.52 9.74
N ALA A 314 10.09 -1.08 10.80
CA ALA A 314 9.89 -2.46 11.20
C ALA A 314 8.42 -2.73 11.57
N ALA A 315 7.80 -1.87 12.37
CA ALA A 315 6.40 -1.94 12.74
C ALA A 315 5.47 -1.87 11.52
N ALA A 316 5.74 -0.96 10.58
CA ALA A 316 4.99 -0.87 9.34
C ALA A 316 5.15 -2.13 8.48
N PHE A 317 6.37 -2.69 8.40
CA PHE A 317 6.61 -3.94 7.67
C PHE A 317 5.82 -5.10 8.29
N VAL A 318 5.91 -5.27 9.60
CA VAL A 318 5.21 -6.31 10.35
C VAL A 318 3.68 -6.16 10.21
N SER A 319 3.15 -4.94 10.33
CA SER A 319 1.71 -4.68 10.21
C SER A 319 1.12 -4.92 8.82
N VAL A 320 1.94 -4.86 7.77
CA VAL A 320 1.50 -5.07 6.37
C VAL A 320 1.69 -6.52 5.94
N ILE A 321 2.78 -7.16 6.35
CA ILE A 321 3.08 -8.56 6.02
C ILE A 321 2.25 -9.52 6.88
N ASP A 322 2.06 -9.21 8.16
CA ASP A 322 1.33 -9.98 9.19
C ASP A 322 1.95 -11.36 9.48
N ASP A 323 2.15 -12.18 8.47
CA ASP A 323 2.84 -13.48 8.52
C ASP A 323 3.77 -13.64 7.32
N ALA A 324 5.05 -13.90 7.59
CA ALA A 324 6.06 -14.16 6.56
C ALA A 324 5.85 -15.50 5.84
N GLY A 325 5.13 -16.44 6.47
CA GLY A 325 4.80 -17.75 5.92
C GLY A 325 3.88 -17.70 4.69
N ARG A 326 3.11 -16.61 4.54
CA ARG A 326 2.26 -16.37 3.36
C ARG A 326 3.01 -16.31 2.03
N PHE A 327 4.31 -16.03 2.10
CA PHE A 327 5.15 -15.82 0.92
C PHE A 327 6.19 -16.94 0.79
N ARG A 328 6.28 -17.51 -0.39
CA ARG A 328 7.23 -18.59 -0.70
C ARG A 328 8.66 -18.08 -0.89
N CYS A 329 8.82 -16.84 -1.33
CA CYS A 329 10.11 -16.22 -1.61
C CYS A 329 10.07 -14.69 -1.49
N ALA A 330 11.23 -14.06 -1.34
CA ALA A 330 11.39 -12.62 -1.25
C ALA A 330 10.73 -11.85 -2.41
N HIS A 331 10.79 -12.40 -3.63
CA HIS A 331 10.19 -11.77 -4.81
C HIS A 331 8.66 -11.60 -4.70
N GLN A 332 7.96 -12.52 -4.03
CA GLN A 332 6.53 -12.37 -3.79
C GLN A 332 6.23 -11.20 -2.84
N VAL A 333 7.06 -10.99 -1.80
CA VAL A 333 6.95 -9.81 -0.91
C VAL A 333 7.21 -8.52 -1.67
N GLU A 334 8.27 -8.48 -2.47
CA GLU A 334 8.60 -7.33 -3.32
C GLU A 334 7.44 -6.97 -4.28
N SER A 335 6.82 -8.00 -4.86
CA SER A 335 5.64 -7.86 -5.73
C SER A 335 4.41 -7.37 -4.96
N TYR A 336 4.14 -7.98 -3.79
CA TYR A 336 3.03 -7.59 -2.90
C TYR A 336 3.12 -6.12 -2.47
N LEU A 337 4.36 -5.64 -2.27
CA LEU A 337 4.63 -4.24 -1.92
C LEU A 337 4.65 -3.30 -3.14
N GLY A 338 4.54 -3.84 -4.36
CA GLY A 338 4.54 -3.07 -5.59
C GLY A 338 5.88 -2.41 -5.92
N LEU A 339 6.99 -3.04 -5.48
CA LEU A 339 8.37 -2.61 -5.73
C LEU A 339 8.99 -3.29 -6.97
N VAL A 340 8.28 -4.22 -7.60
CA VAL A 340 8.71 -4.86 -8.85
C VAL A 340 8.31 -4.01 -10.06
N PRO A 341 9.12 -4.00 -11.13
CA PRO A 341 8.74 -3.36 -12.37
C PRO A 341 7.47 -3.97 -12.96
N GLY A 342 6.59 -3.14 -13.50
CA GLY A 342 5.52 -3.59 -14.35
C GLY A 342 6.08 -4.07 -15.68
N GLU A 343 5.54 -5.14 -16.22
CA GLU A 343 5.93 -5.69 -17.51
C GLU A 343 4.72 -5.70 -18.44
N ASN A 344 4.89 -5.14 -19.62
CA ASN A 344 3.91 -5.14 -20.69
C ASN A 344 4.59 -5.66 -21.96
N SER A 345 4.89 -6.96 -21.96
CA SER A 345 5.60 -7.65 -23.03
C SER A 345 4.62 -8.38 -23.92
N SER A 346 4.81 -8.29 -25.24
CA SER A 346 4.06 -9.03 -26.25
C SER A 346 5.02 -9.67 -27.24
N GLY A 347 4.89 -10.98 -27.45
CA GLY A 347 5.79 -11.75 -28.31
C GLY A 347 7.25 -11.69 -27.85
N ALA A 348 8.17 -11.48 -28.78
CA ALA A 348 9.61 -11.41 -28.51
C ALA A 348 10.08 -10.09 -27.90
N LYS A 349 9.23 -9.05 -27.82
CA LYS A 349 9.62 -7.73 -27.33
C LYS A 349 9.28 -7.54 -25.86
N ARG A 350 10.31 -7.52 -25.02
CA ARG A 350 10.18 -7.26 -23.59
C ARG A 350 10.12 -5.75 -23.29
N ARG A 351 9.03 -5.28 -22.65
CA ARG A 351 8.84 -3.90 -22.22
C ARG A 351 8.71 -3.85 -20.70
N ILE A 352 9.75 -3.36 -20.03
CA ILE A 352 9.78 -3.18 -18.58
C ILE A 352 9.50 -1.70 -18.29
N GLY A 353 8.45 -1.44 -17.51
CA GLY A 353 8.03 -0.11 -17.10
C GLY A 353 8.55 0.32 -15.73
N SER A 354 7.90 1.32 -15.15
CA SER A 354 8.09 1.71 -13.75
C SER A 354 7.60 0.61 -12.81
N ILE A 355 7.89 0.74 -11.50
CA ILE A 355 7.35 -0.19 -10.49
C ILE A 355 5.81 -0.17 -10.52
N THR A 356 5.19 -1.32 -10.21
CA THR A 356 3.72 -1.48 -10.25
C THR A 356 2.98 -0.56 -9.29
N LYS A 357 3.62 -0.14 -8.18
CA LYS A 357 3.04 0.69 -7.11
C LYS A 357 1.80 0.08 -6.45
N GLN A 358 1.50 -1.18 -6.70
CA GLN A 358 0.44 -1.92 -6.03
C GLN A 358 0.79 -2.16 -4.56
N GLY A 359 -0.22 -2.46 -3.73
CA GLY A 359 0.00 -2.70 -2.31
C GLY A 359 0.16 -1.42 -1.46
N ASN A 360 0.74 -1.54 -0.27
CA ASN A 360 0.74 -0.49 0.74
C ASN A 360 1.66 0.69 0.39
N ARG A 361 1.07 1.86 0.09
CA ARG A 361 1.81 3.07 -0.29
C ARG A 361 2.70 3.59 0.84
N TYR A 362 2.23 3.54 2.09
CA TYR A 362 2.97 4.07 3.24
C TYR A 362 4.23 3.24 3.52
N LEU A 363 4.12 1.91 3.54
CA LEU A 363 5.29 1.06 3.72
C LEU A 363 6.30 1.25 2.58
N ARG A 364 5.85 1.40 1.33
CA ARG A 364 6.77 1.72 0.23
C ARG A 364 7.53 3.03 0.44
N SER A 365 6.86 4.09 0.92
CA SER A 365 7.54 5.37 1.21
C SER A 365 8.60 5.20 2.30
N LEU A 366 8.28 4.48 3.38
CA LEU A 366 9.22 4.21 4.46
C LEU A 366 10.43 3.40 3.99
N LEU A 367 10.22 2.36 3.16
CA LEU A 367 11.32 1.58 2.59
C LEU A 367 12.21 2.40 1.64
N LEU A 368 11.64 3.36 0.91
CA LEU A 368 12.41 4.30 0.09
C LEU A 368 13.24 5.26 0.96
N GLU A 369 12.69 5.76 2.06
CA GLU A 369 13.41 6.58 3.03
C GLU A 369 14.54 5.79 3.71
N SER A 370 14.28 4.52 4.09
CA SER A 370 15.30 3.60 4.58
C SER A 370 16.43 3.39 3.56
N ALA A 371 16.09 3.21 2.29
CA ALA A 371 17.07 3.07 1.22
C ALA A 371 17.94 4.33 1.05
N TRP A 372 17.35 5.51 1.16
CA TRP A 372 18.11 6.77 1.20
C TRP A 372 19.04 6.85 2.42
N THR A 373 18.57 6.40 3.59
CA THR A 373 19.37 6.37 4.83
C THR A 373 20.54 5.40 4.69
N ILE A 374 20.32 4.22 4.11
CA ILE A 374 21.37 3.25 3.82
C ILE A 374 22.46 3.87 2.95
N LEU A 375 22.09 4.52 1.85
CA LEU A 375 23.06 5.13 0.93
C LEU A 375 23.90 6.25 1.57
N ARG A 376 23.32 7.02 2.52
CA ARG A 376 23.98 8.18 3.12
C ARG A 376 24.75 7.83 4.39
N SER A 377 24.15 6.99 5.26
CA SER A 377 24.55 6.91 6.66
C SER A 377 24.98 5.52 7.14
N SER A 378 24.73 4.43 6.37
CA SER A 378 25.21 3.10 6.77
C SER A 378 26.75 3.02 6.66
N PRO A 379 27.41 2.10 7.39
CA PRO A 379 28.84 1.87 7.25
C PRO A 379 29.27 1.63 5.80
N ALA A 380 30.48 2.06 5.45
CA ALA A 380 30.96 1.98 4.06
C ALA A 380 31.14 0.52 3.56
N ASP A 381 31.38 -0.38 4.47
CA ASP A 381 31.55 -1.83 4.26
C ASP A 381 30.23 -2.60 4.25
N ASP A 382 29.07 -1.92 4.56
CA ASP A 382 27.77 -2.57 4.52
C ASP A 382 27.41 -3.02 3.08
N PRO A 383 27.08 -4.31 2.87
CA PRO A 383 26.81 -4.85 1.54
C PRO A 383 25.62 -4.22 0.82
N LEU A 384 24.59 -3.77 1.54
CA LEU A 384 23.46 -3.07 0.94
C LEU A 384 23.86 -1.70 0.43
N ARG A 385 24.66 -0.96 1.22
CA ARG A 385 25.21 0.34 0.81
C ARG A 385 26.10 0.22 -0.40
N GLN A 386 27.07 -0.70 -0.39
CA GLN A 386 27.99 -0.93 -1.50
C GLN A 386 27.23 -1.26 -2.78
N TRP A 387 26.28 -2.21 -2.70
CA TRP A 387 25.44 -2.57 -3.84
C TRP A 387 24.61 -1.39 -4.35
N GLY A 388 24.05 -0.61 -3.43
CA GLY A 388 23.27 0.59 -3.75
C GLY A 388 24.12 1.64 -4.45
N GLN A 389 25.36 1.92 -3.99
CA GLN A 389 26.28 2.87 -4.59
C GLN A 389 26.69 2.46 -6.01
N VAL A 390 26.97 1.20 -6.26
CA VAL A 390 27.23 0.69 -7.62
C VAL A 390 26.04 0.96 -8.55
N LEU A 391 24.80 0.80 -8.06
CA LEU A 391 23.61 1.13 -8.84
C LEU A 391 23.46 2.65 -9.06
N VAL A 392 23.81 3.48 -8.08
CA VAL A 392 23.80 4.95 -8.24
C VAL A 392 24.67 5.37 -9.42
N GLN A 393 25.90 4.83 -9.49
CA GLN A 393 26.83 5.13 -10.59
C GLN A 393 26.30 4.64 -11.96
N ARG A 394 25.63 3.48 -12.00
CA ARG A 394 25.18 2.89 -13.26
C ARG A 394 23.85 3.45 -13.77
N ARG A 395 22.92 3.81 -12.91
CA ARG A 395 21.50 4.08 -13.23
C ARG A 395 20.98 5.38 -12.62
N GLY A 396 21.80 6.07 -11.82
CA GLY A 396 21.41 7.25 -11.05
C GLY A 396 20.68 6.92 -9.74
N SER A 397 20.68 7.88 -8.83
CA SER A 397 20.22 7.72 -7.44
C SER A 397 18.74 7.33 -7.33
N ARG A 398 17.87 7.91 -8.18
CA ARG A 398 16.42 7.64 -8.11
C ARG A 398 16.08 6.16 -8.39
N ILE A 399 16.74 5.55 -9.39
CA ILE A 399 16.54 4.14 -9.72
C ILE A 399 17.20 3.25 -8.67
N ALA A 400 18.41 3.60 -8.22
CA ALA A 400 19.16 2.86 -7.22
C ALA A 400 18.38 2.74 -5.90
N VAL A 401 17.76 3.84 -5.41
CA VAL A 401 16.96 3.86 -4.19
C VAL A 401 15.75 2.92 -4.28
N VAL A 402 15.04 2.91 -5.40
CA VAL A 402 13.91 2.00 -5.60
C VAL A 402 14.36 0.54 -5.61
N ALA A 403 15.47 0.25 -6.28
CA ALA A 403 16.03 -1.11 -6.31
C ALA A 403 16.53 -1.55 -4.93
N LEU A 404 17.14 -0.63 -4.16
CA LEU A 404 17.60 -0.88 -2.81
C LEU A 404 16.43 -1.11 -1.84
N ALA A 405 15.36 -0.29 -1.92
CA ALA A 405 14.13 -0.49 -1.15
C ALA A 405 13.50 -1.86 -1.42
N ARG A 406 13.48 -2.29 -2.69
CA ARG A 406 13.04 -3.62 -3.08
C ARG A 406 13.90 -4.72 -2.43
N ARG A 407 15.22 -4.61 -2.52
CA ARG A 407 16.15 -5.56 -1.92
C ARG A 407 16.02 -5.59 -0.41
N LEU A 408 15.89 -4.42 0.24
CA LEU A 408 15.64 -4.33 1.68
C LEU A 408 14.38 -5.07 2.11
N ALA A 409 13.28 -4.94 1.38
CA ALA A 409 12.04 -5.69 1.66
C ALA A 409 12.27 -7.21 1.64
N GLY A 410 13.04 -7.70 0.68
CA GLY A 410 13.43 -9.11 0.60
C GLY A 410 14.31 -9.55 1.76
N VAL A 411 15.24 -8.69 2.21
CA VAL A 411 16.11 -8.95 3.37
C VAL A 411 15.28 -9.02 4.65
N LEU A 412 14.39 -8.06 4.90
CA LEU A 412 13.50 -8.06 6.07
C LEU A 412 12.62 -9.30 6.13
N TRP A 413 12.07 -9.74 4.99
CA TRP A 413 11.32 -10.99 4.91
C TRP A 413 12.20 -12.21 5.24
N ALA A 414 13.43 -12.27 4.73
CA ALA A 414 14.35 -13.38 4.98
C ALA A 414 14.78 -13.45 6.45
N MET A 415 15.05 -12.29 7.08
CA MET A 415 15.32 -12.18 8.52
C MET A 415 14.14 -12.74 9.33
N TRP A 416 12.91 -12.32 9.00
CA TRP A 416 11.70 -12.81 9.64
C TRP A 416 11.52 -14.33 9.49
N ARG A 417 11.64 -14.84 8.24
CA ARG A 417 11.45 -16.29 7.95
C ARG A 417 12.46 -17.20 8.65
N LYS A 418 13.68 -16.70 8.87
CA LYS A 418 14.77 -17.46 9.49
C LYS A 418 14.96 -17.13 10.96
N ASP A 419 14.20 -16.19 11.51
CA ASP A 419 14.35 -15.65 12.86
C ASP A 419 15.81 -15.26 13.15
N THR A 420 16.45 -14.51 12.24
CA THR A 420 17.86 -14.11 12.33
C THR A 420 18.01 -12.62 12.28
N PHE A 421 18.93 -12.07 13.08
CA PHE A 421 19.37 -10.70 13.00
C PHE A 421 20.02 -10.38 11.65
N TYR A 422 20.15 -9.09 11.34
CA TYR A 422 20.86 -8.67 10.14
C TYR A 422 22.34 -9.08 10.22
N ASP A 423 22.79 -9.85 9.23
CA ASP A 423 24.16 -10.32 9.13
C ASP A 423 24.76 -9.90 7.77
N THR A 424 25.77 -9.06 7.84
CA THR A 424 26.52 -8.56 6.69
C THR A 424 27.23 -9.68 5.93
N LYS A 425 27.70 -10.74 6.63
CA LYS A 425 28.43 -11.86 6.04
C LYS A 425 27.55 -12.68 5.09
N ILE A 426 26.30 -12.96 5.48
CA ILE A 426 25.34 -13.72 4.65
C ILE A 426 25.01 -12.95 3.36
N LEU A 427 24.84 -11.64 3.45
CA LEU A 427 24.55 -10.80 2.30
C LEU A 427 25.74 -10.61 1.35
N SER A 428 26.96 -10.55 1.87
CA SER A 428 28.17 -10.46 1.06
C SER A 428 28.37 -11.69 0.17
N LEU A 429 28.07 -12.89 0.67
CA LEU A 429 28.13 -14.14 -0.08
C LEU A 429 27.12 -14.19 -1.25
N SER A 430 25.92 -13.66 -1.06
CA SER A 430 24.90 -13.60 -2.12
C SER A 430 25.11 -12.49 -3.15
N SER A 431 25.82 -11.40 -2.79
CA SER A 431 26.07 -10.23 -3.63
C SER A 431 27.42 -10.27 -4.36
N SER A 432 28.34 -11.14 -3.96
CA SER A 432 29.70 -11.17 -4.50
C SER A 432 29.76 -11.37 -6.02
N ARG A 433 28.88 -12.18 -6.61
CA ARG A 433 28.79 -12.34 -8.08
C ARG A 433 28.35 -11.05 -8.77
N GLY A 434 27.30 -10.39 -8.28
CA GLY A 434 26.78 -9.15 -8.85
C GLY A 434 27.73 -7.97 -8.67
N LEU A 435 28.41 -7.88 -7.52
CA LEU A 435 29.43 -6.85 -7.24
C LEU A 435 30.68 -7.04 -8.09
N LYS A 436 31.18 -8.26 -8.26
CA LYS A 436 32.31 -8.56 -9.14
C LYS A 436 32.01 -8.18 -10.60
N GLN A 437 30.84 -8.56 -11.14
CA GLN A 437 30.45 -8.19 -12.50
C GLN A 437 30.29 -6.66 -12.66
N ALA A 438 29.75 -5.97 -11.65
CA ALA A 438 29.57 -4.54 -11.67
C ALA A 438 30.92 -3.78 -11.55
N ALA A 439 31.82 -4.24 -10.70
CA ALA A 439 33.16 -3.69 -10.58
C ALA A 439 33.94 -3.83 -11.90
N GLN A 440 33.93 -5.02 -12.49
CA GLN A 440 34.57 -5.28 -13.77
C GLN A 440 34.03 -4.39 -14.90
N SER A 441 32.70 -4.16 -14.98
CA SER A 441 32.10 -3.24 -15.95
C SER A 441 32.45 -1.78 -15.73
N LEU A 442 32.73 -1.34 -14.48
CA LEU A 442 33.19 0.01 -14.15
C LEU A 442 34.65 0.22 -14.53
N GLU A 443 35.50 -0.77 -14.26
CA GLU A 443 36.91 -0.76 -14.69
C GLU A 443 37.06 -0.71 -16.22
N GLU A 444 36.25 -1.48 -16.93
CA GLU A 444 36.20 -1.45 -18.41
C GLU A 444 35.80 -0.07 -18.93
N ARG A 445 34.78 0.57 -18.31
CA ARG A 445 34.33 1.93 -18.69
C ARG A 445 35.38 3.00 -18.33
N ALA A 446 36.00 2.91 -17.16
CA ALA A 446 37.08 3.82 -16.77
C ALA A 446 38.27 3.70 -17.73
N SER A 447 38.64 2.50 -18.11
CA SER A 447 39.68 2.21 -19.09
C SER A 447 39.34 2.73 -20.49
N ALA A 448 38.07 2.65 -20.89
CA ALA A 448 37.58 3.18 -22.17
C ALA A 448 37.60 4.72 -22.19
N LEU A 449 37.18 5.37 -21.10
CA LEU A 449 37.26 6.84 -20.94
C LEU A 449 38.70 7.34 -20.95
N HIS A 450 39.60 6.63 -20.27
CA HIS A 450 41.03 6.98 -20.27
C HIS A 450 41.65 6.88 -21.67
N ARG A 451 41.30 5.80 -22.41
CA ARG A 451 41.75 5.64 -23.82
C ARG A 451 41.20 6.75 -24.72
N ALA A 452 39.91 7.12 -24.56
CA ALA A 452 39.29 8.20 -25.32
C ALA A 452 39.95 9.56 -25.03
N SER A 453 40.20 9.85 -23.74
CA SER A 453 40.91 11.07 -23.32
C SER A 453 42.33 11.16 -23.87
N LYS A 454 43.07 10.05 -23.86
CA LYS A 454 44.40 9.95 -24.43
C LYS A 454 44.41 10.19 -25.96
N LYS A 455 43.42 9.61 -26.66
CA LYS A 455 43.25 9.81 -28.10
C LYS A 455 42.88 11.27 -28.42
N GLN A 456 42.06 11.91 -27.63
CA GLN A 456 41.66 13.31 -27.82
C GLN A 456 42.85 14.29 -27.54
N ARG A 457 43.71 13.98 -26.56
CA ARG A 457 44.95 14.72 -26.33
C ARG A 457 45.95 14.56 -27.50
N ALA A 458 46.10 13.34 -28.01
CA ALA A 458 46.99 13.09 -29.15
C ALA A 458 46.51 13.83 -30.42
N LEU A 459 45.20 13.89 -30.70
CA LEU A 459 44.64 14.66 -31.79
C LEU A 459 44.88 16.16 -31.67
N LYS A 460 44.77 16.74 -30.44
CA LYS A 460 45.10 18.14 -30.17
C LYS A 460 46.57 18.44 -30.40
N TYR A 461 47.48 17.53 -30.05
CA TYR A 461 48.91 17.71 -30.29
C TYR A 461 49.28 17.66 -31.79
N THR A 462 48.57 16.83 -32.56
CA THR A 462 48.76 16.77 -34.02
C THR A 462 48.23 18.02 -34.75
N GLU A 463 47.12 18.58 -34.29
CA GLU A 463 46.55 19.83 -34.80
C GLU A 463 47.42 21.05 -34.48
N VAL A 464 48.07 21.09 -33.30
CA VAL A 464 49.01 22.18 -32.91
C VAL A 464 50.37 22.06 -33.60
N ALA A 465 50.76 20.85 -34.02
CA ALA A 465 52.00 20.64 -34.77
C ALA A 465 51.85 20.84 -36.29
N ALA A 466 50.64 20.94 -36.81
CA ALA A 466 50.33 21.15 -38.23
C ALA A 466 50.01 22.62 -38.58
N ASN A 467 49.93 23.52 -37.59
CA ASN A 467 49.86 24.97 -37.69
C ASN A 467 51.20 25.61 -37.26
#